data_9cecd4a9054739a6d95bbfe93a58b2ce
#
_entry.id   9cecd4a9054739a6d95bbfe93a58b2ce
#
_cell.length_a   1.000
_cell.length_b   1.000
_cell.length_c   1.000
_cell.angle_alpha   90.00
_cell.angle_beta   90.00
_cell.angle_gamma   90.00
#
_symmetry.space_group_name_H-M   'P 1'
#
loop_
_entity.id
_entity.type
_entity.pdbx_description
1 polymer ?
#
loop_
_entity_poly.entity_id
_entity_poly.type
_entity_poly.pdbx_seq_one_letter_code
_entity_poly.pdbx_strand_id
1 'polypeptide(L)'
;MKVLVVGSGVIGLSTALYLALDGFEVKVITRNPEEASSWVAGGMLAPFSEGLEGDLFDFSYKSLKMYPDYVKLVEDVSKLKIDFWTDGIYRVVLEGEEELLKKAEDYKGKGYKVELLERPPYLSQSVSLLVHYLEEGWVDVENLMDALLRAMELLGVPIEIDEVVGVEQRDDKAEALKGLKRTYTADYYIFCTGAWAKELFDVPVYPIKGQALKVKAKPFEVVHYSTISYLIPRSRYMYIGATSEDVSFLSGNTVEGLASLCLNATKVAPSLAKGEILSTLYGFRPATPDGKPVFLLGKNYALLSGHYRNGILFAPLTARLMKSLLKDNERSIYFESFSPKRF
;
A
#
# COMPACT_ATOMS: atom_id res chain seq x y z
N MET A 1 9.87 -26.66 3.27
CA MET A 1 9.86 -25.75 4.43
C MET A 1 8.46 -25.21 4.61
N LYS A 2 7.94 -25.29 5.83
CA LYS A 2 6.61 -24.82 6.20
C LYS A 2 6.68 -23.37 6.66
N VAL A 3 5.89 -22.49 6.05
CA VAL A 3 5.86 -21.04 6.33
C VAL A 3 4.47 -20.61 6.76
N LEU A 4 4.38 -19.92 7.89
CA LEU A 4 3.15 -19.25 8.33
C LEU A 4 3.25 -17.74 8.05
N VAL A 5 2.27 -17.21 7.32
CA VAL A 5 2.12 -15.77 7.07
C VAL A 5 0.97 -15.26 7.93
N VAL A 6 1.22 -14.29 8.78
CA VAL A 6 0.22 -13.66 9.66
C VAL A 6 -0.21 -12.34 9.05
N GLY A 7 -1.46 -12.26 8.63
CA GLY A 7 -2.05 -11.11 7.96
C GLY A 7 -2.31 -11.33 6.47
N SER A 8 -3.54 -11.03 6.04
CA SER A 8 -4.03 -11.19 4.67
C SER A 8 -4.18 -9.85 3.92
N GLY A 9 -3.44 -8.82 4.33
CA GLY A 9 -3.27 -7.61 3.54
C GLY A 9 -2.40 -7.86 2.30
N VAL A 10 -2.24 -6.85 1.45
CA VAL A 10 -1.48 -6.95 0.20
C VAL A 10 -0.06 -7.49 0.41
N ILE A 11 0.63 -7.08 1.49
CA ILE A 11 1.99 -7.55 1.80
C ILE A 11 1.99 -9.04 2.11
N GLY A 12 1.07 -9.50 2.97
CA GLY A 12 0.97 -10.90 3.36
C GLY A 12 0.58 -11.82 2.19
N LEU A 13 -0.46 -11.46 1.44
CA LEU A 13 -0.92 -12.25 0.30
C LEU A 13 0.11 -12.28 -0.85
N SER A 14 0.77 -11.15 -1.14
CA SER A 14 1.85 -11.13 -2.14
C SER A 14 3.04 -11.98 -1.71
N THR A 15 3.42 -11.94 -0.44
CA THR A 15 4.49 -12.77 0.11
C THR A 15 4.12 -14.26 0.04
N ALA A 16 2.89 -14.60 0.44
CA ALA A 16 2.37 -15.97 0.34
C ALA A 16 2.37 -16.48 -1.10
N LEU A 17 1.96 -15.65 -2.07
CA LEU A 17 1.96 -15.97 -3.49
C LEU A 17 3.37 -16.33 -3.99
N TYR A 18 4.34 -15.46 -3.75
CA TYR A 18 5.72 -15.68 -4.21
C TYR A 18 6.34 -16.95 -3.60
N LEU A 19 6.07 -17.20 -2.33
CA LEU A 19 6.59 -18.40 -1.64
C LEU A 19 5.90 -19.67 -2.11
N ALA A 20 4.57 -19.66 -2.28
CA ALA A 20 3.84 -20.82 -2.77
C ALA A 20 4.26 -21.23 -4.19
N LEU A 21 4.46 -20.25 -5.08
CA LEU A 21 4.98 -20.49 -6.44
C LEU A 21 6.39 -21.07 -6.45
N ASP A 22 7.18 -20.81 -5.42
CA ASP A 22 8.52 -21.40 -5.26
C ASP A 22 8.51 -22.74 -4.48
N GLY A 23 7.34 -23.31 -4.23
CA GLY A 23 7.18 -24.63 -3.64
C GLY A 23 7.29 -24.70 -2.12
N PHE A 24 7.20 -23.58 -1.41
CA PHE A 24 7.06 -23.59 0.05
C PHE A 24 5.65 -24.06 0.45
N GLU A 25 5.55 -24.76 1.58
CA GLU A 25 4.26 -25.08 2.19
C GLU A 25 3.77 -23.86 2.97
N VAL A 26 2.93 -23.05 2.35
CA VAL A 26 2.46 -21.78 2.93
C VAL A 26 1.07 -21.93 3.52
N LYS A 27 0.86 -21.31 4.68
CA LYS A 27 -0.46 -21.06 5.27
C LYS A 27 -0.55 -19.59 5.69
N VAL A 28 -1.70 -18.96 5.41
CA VAL A 28 -2.02 -17.61 5.88
C VAL A 28 -2.94 -17.71 7.10
N ILE A 29 -2.67 -16.91 8.13
CA ILE A 29 -3.52 -16.76 9.32
C ILE A 29 -3.93 -15.30 9.40
N THR A 30 -5.22 -15.04 9.56
CA THR A 30 -5.74 -13.67 9.60
C THR A 30 -6.95 -13.59 10.51
N ARG A 31 -7.09 -12.47 11.23
CA ARG A 31 -8.29 -12.21 12.06
C ARG A 31 -9.54 -12.07 11.21
N ASN A 32 -9.46 -11.24 10.20
CA ASN A 32 -10.49 -11.02 9.20
C ASN A 32 -9.88 -10.51 7.89
N PRO A 33 -10.03 -11.20 6.76
CA PRO A 33 -9.48 -10.77 5.48
C PRO A 33 -10.00 -9.40 5.02
N GLU A 34 -11.25 -9.06 5.35
CA GLU A 34 -11.91 -7.83 4.90
C GLU A 34 -11.46 -6.57 5.67
N GLU A 35 -10.82 -6.74 6.84
CA GLU A 35 -10.33 -5.63 7.65
C GLU A 35 -8.97 -5.07 7.19
N ALA A 36 -8.33 -5.69 6.22
CA ALA A 36 -7.05 -5.22 5.74
C ALA A 36 -7.18 -3.82 5.10
N SER A 37 -6.34 -2.88 5.53
CA SER A 37 -6.32 -1.51 4.98
C SER A 37 -6.06 -1.47 3.47
N SER A 38 -5.60 -2.56 2.90
CA SER A 38 -5.39 -2.74 1.47
C SER A 38 -6.69 -2.59 0.67
N TRP A 39 -7.83 -3.04 1.21
CA TRP A 39 -9.14 -2.95 0.54
C TRP A 39 -9.64 -1.53 0.32
N VAL A 40 -9.20 -0.61 1.18
CA VAL A 40 -9.64 0.78 1.17
C VAL A 40 -8.55 1.75 0.70
N ALA A 41 -7.44 1.24 0.24
CA ALA A 41 -6.34 2.05 -0.29
C ALA A 41 -6.68 2.66 -1.66
N GLY A 42 -6.06 3.80 -1.96
CA GLY A 42 -6.21 4.44 -3.28
C GLY A 42 -5.53 3.71 -4.42
N GLY A 43 -4.54 2.88 -4.15
CA GLY A 43 -3.84 2.08 -5.15
C GLY A 43 -2.88 2.86 -6.05
N MET A 44 -2.51 4.08 -5.68
CA MET A 44 -1.53 4.86 -6.42
C MET A 44 -0.13 4.23 -6.33
N LEU A 45 0.60 4.28 -7.43
CA LEU A 45 1.97 3.82 -7.58
C LEU A 45 2.83 5.06 -7.88
N ALA A 46 3.15 5.83 -6.82
CA ALA A 46 3.42 7.26 -6.91
C ALA A 46 4.71 7.72 -6.20
N PRO A 47 5.90 7.15 -6.49
CA PRO A 47 7.14 7.52 -5.80
C PRO A 47 7.54 8.98 -5.99
N PHE A 48 7.28 9.57 -7.17
CA PHE A 48 7.58 10.97 -7.47
C PHE A 48 6.53 11.91 -6.89
N SER A 49 5.25 11.62 -7.10
CA SER A 49 4.12 12.43 -6.61
C SER A 49 4.07 12.48 -5.09
N GLU A 50 4.43 11.39 -4.39
CA GLU A 50 4.57 11.33 -2.92
C GLU A 50 5.85 12.03 -2.43
N GLY A 51 6.76 12.40 -3.34
CA GLY A 51 8.01 13.08 -3.00
C GLY A 51 8.96 12.25 -2.16
N LEU A 52 9.00 10.93 -2.39
CA LEU A 52 9.87 10.02 -1.65
C LEU A 52 11.33 10.28 -1.96
N GLU A 53 12.23 10.01 -1.00
CA GLU A 53 13.65 10.33 -1.12
C GLU A 53 14.54 9.19 -0.59
N GLY A 54 15.82 9.19 -0.99
CA GLY A 54 16.83 8.24 -0.51
C GLY A 54 16.46 6.78 -0.74
N ASP A 55 16.75 5.93 0.23
CA ASP A 55 16.48 4.49 0.17
C ASP A 55 14.98 4.19 -0.03
N LEU A 56 14.10 5.06 0.47
CA LEU A 56 12.66 4.90 0.30
C LEU A 56 12.24 5.14 -1.14
N PHE A 57 12.81 6.15 -1.80
CA PHE A 57 12.59 6.38 -3.22
C PHE A 57 13.14 5.23 -4.07
N ASP A 58 14.38 4.79 -3.81
CA ASP A 58 15.00 3.68 -4.53
C ASP A 58 14.18 2.39 -4.41
N PHE A 59 13.74 2.05 -3.20
CA PHE A 59 12.84 0.92 -2.96
C PHE A 59 11.53 1.06 -3.72
N SER A 60 10.92 2.24 -3.64
CA SER A 60 9.64 2.55 -4.29
C SER A 60 9.72 2.44 -5.81
N TYR A 61 10.75 3.03 -6.39
CA TYR A 61 10.95 3.02 -7.83
C TYR A 61 11.25 1.63 -8.38
N LYS A 62 12.07 0.84 -7.67
CA LYS A 62 12.29 -0.58 -8.01
C LYS A 62 11.00 -1.39 -7.95
N SER A 63 10.18 -1.15 -6.92
CA SER A 63 8.89 -1.83 -6.79
C SER A 63 7.90 -1.40 -7.89
N LEU A 64 7.86 -0.11 -8.23
CA LEU A 64 7.08 0.41 -9.35
C LEU A 64 7.43 -0.30 -10.67
N LYS A 65 8.71 -0.47 -10.95
CA LYS A 65 9.17 -1.17 -12.18
C LYS A 65 8.80 -2.64 -12.23
N MET A 66 8.50 -3.25 -11.09
CA MET A 66 8.03 -4.64 -11.05
C MET A 66 6.53 -4.78 -11.30
N TYR A 67 5.77 -3.69 -11.20
CA TYR A 67 4.30 -3.75 -11.21
C TYR A 67 3.69 -4.41 -12.45
N PRO A 68 4.15 -4.13 -13.69
CA PRO A 68 3.60 -4.79 -14.88
C PRO A 68 3.71 -6.32 -14.81
N ASP A 69 4.88 -6.83 -14.42
CA ASP A 69 5.11 -8.27 -14.30
C ASP A 69 4.36 -8.86 -13.10
N TYR A 70 4.26 -8.09 -12.00
CA TYR A 70 3.53 -8.51 -10.81
C TYR A 70 2.03 -8.65 -11.08
N VAL A 71 1.41 -7.66 -11.72
CA VAL A 71 -0.02 -7.72 -12.09
C VAL A 71 -0.26 -8.90 -13.02
N LYS A 72 0.58 -9.06 -14.05
CA LYS A 72 0.49 -10.21 -14.96
C LYS A 72 0.60 -11.54 -14.22
N LEU A 73 1.55 -11.68 -13.30
CA LEU A 73 1.71 -12.88 -12.47
C LEU A 73 0.45 -13.20 -11.69
N VAL A 74 -0.12 -12.19 -11.01
CA VAL A 74 -1.36 -12.35 -10.21
C VAL A 74 -2.53 -12.73 -11.11
N GLU A 75 -2.70 -12.08 -12.27
CA GLU A 75 -3.73 -12.43 -13.26
C GLU A 75 -3.54 -13.86 -13.80
N ASP A 76 -2.32 -14.25 -14.13
CA ASP A 76 -2.02 -15.58 -14.68
C ASP A 76 -2.34 -16.68 -13.66
N VAL A 77 -2.09 -16.45 -12.37
CA VAL A 77 -2.40 -17.43 -11.32
C VAL A 77 -3.88 -17.40 -10.95
N SER A 78 -4.46 -16.24 -10.70
CA SER A 78 -5.85 -16.09 -10.23
C SER A 78 -6.90 -16.33 -11.31
N LYS A 79 -6.55 -16.14 -12.58
CA LYS A 79 -7.45 -16.09 -13.75
C LYS A 79 -8.44 -14.91 -13.69
N LEU A 80 -8.19 -13.92 -12.85
CA LEU A 80 -8.95 -12.67 -12.76
C LEU A 80 -8.19 -11.53 -13.40
N LYS A 81 -8.92 -10.55 -13.97
CA LYS A 81 -8.33 -9.34 -14.51
C LYS A 81 -8.23 -8.27 -13.43
N ILE A 82 -7.15 -7.49 -13.51
CA ILE A 82 -6.84 -6.39 -12.60
C ILE A 82 -6.76 -5.11 -13.41
N ASP A 83 -7.60 -4.14 -13.09
CA ASP A 83 -7.50 -2.82 -13.68
C ASP A 83 -6.21 -2.14 -13.19
N PHE A 84 -5.29 -1.96 -14.13
CA PHE A 84 -3.95 -1.41 -13.90
C PHE A 84 -3.60 -0.41 -15.00
N TRP A 85 -3.15 0.79 -14.60
CA TRP A 85 -2.85 1.90 -15.50
C TRP A 85 -1.45 2.47 -15.25
N THR A 86 -0.77 2.76 -16.33
CA THR A 86 0.61 3.26 -16.34
C THR A 86 0.75 4.57 -17.12
N ASP A 87 -0.35 5.31 -17.30
CA ASP A 87 -0.37 6.54 -18.08
C ASP A 87 0.08 7.77 -17.27
N GLY A 88 0.74 7.53 -16.17
CA GLY A 88 1.27 8.56 -15.29
C GLY A 88 0.28 9.04 -14.23
N ILE A 89 0.76 10.01 -13.46
CA ILE A 89 -0.01 10.77 -12.47
C ILE A 89 0.19 12.25 -12.71
N TYR A 90 -0.89 13.02 -12.67
CA TYR A 90 -0.85 14.47 -12.66
C TYR A 90 -0.70 14.96 -11.23
N ARG A 91 0.49 15.41 -10.87
CA ARG A 91 0.73 16.14 -9.62
C ARG A 91 0.18 17.55 -9.79
N VAL A 92 -0.91 17.84 -9.12
CA VAL A 92 -1.54 19.16 -9.14
C VAL A 92 -0.72 20.13 -8.31
N VAL A 93 -0.34 21.24 -8.89
CA VAL A 93 0.36 22.35 -8.21
C VAL A 93 -0.67 23.44 -7.94
N LEU A 94 -0.93 23.69 -6.66
CA LEU A 94 -1.78 24.78 -6.21
C LEU A 94 -0.96 26.08 -6.09
N GLU A 95 -1.66 27.23 -6.03
CA GLU A 95 -1.01 28.52 -5.77
C GLU A 95 -0.19 28.46 -4.46
N GLY A 96 1.06 28.88 -4.51
CA GLY A 96 2.00 28.86 -3.36
C GLY A 96 2.80 27.55 -3.22
N GLU A 97 2.66 26.59 -4.13
CA GLU A 97 3.39 25.30 -4.10
C GLU A 97 4.51 25.21 -5.15
N GLU A 98 5.14 26.33 -5.49
CA GLU A 98 6.18 26.39 -6.54
C GLU A 98 7.41 25.52 -6.23
N GLU A 99 7.62 25.10 -4.99
CA GLU A 99 8.67 24.16 -4.59
C GLU A 99 8.50 22.77 -5.25
N LEU A 100 7.27 22.38 -5.59
CA LEU A 100 7.00 21.13 -6.30
C LEU A 100 7.60 21.16 -7.72
N LEU A 101 7.70 22.33 -8.33
CA LEU A 101 8.32 22.51 -9.65
C LEU A 101 9.83 22.26 -9.59
N LYS A 102 10.48 22.71 -8.53
CA LYS A 102 11.93 22.47 -8.33
C LYS A 102 12.21 20.98 -8.22
N LYS A 103 11.38 20.25 -7.48
CA LYS A 103 11.47 18.77 -7.40
C LYS A 103 11.25 18.12 -8.77
N ALA A 104 10.27 18.61 -9.54
CA ALA A 104 9.99 18.10 -10.88
C ALA A 104 11.18 18.32 -11.83
N GLU A 105 11.78 19.50 -11.79
CA GLU A 105 12.99 19.82 -12.57
C GLU A 105 14.19 18.97 -12.15
N ASP A 106 14.40 18.74 -10.85
CA ASP A 106 15.44 17.85 -10.35
C ASP A 106 15.26 16.41 -10.86
N TYR A 107 14.05 15.86 -10.79
CA TYR A 107 13.75 14.54 -11.36
C TYR A 107 14.01 14.51 -12.88
N LYS A 108 13.58 15.55 -13.61
CA LYS A 108 13.84 15.65 -15.05
C LYS A 108 15.34 15.73 -15.35
N GLY A 109 16.08 16.48 -14.56
CA GLY A 109 17.56 16.58 -14.65
C GLY A 109 18.26 15.23 -14.37
N LYS A 110 17.69 14.38 -13.56
CA LYS A 110 18.14 13.00 -13.31
C LYS A 110 17.71 11.98 -14.39
N GLY A 111 17.01 12.43 -15.43
CA GLY A 111 16.63 11.60 -16.57
C GLY A 111 15.27 10.87 -16.41
N TYR A 112 14.48 11.18 -15.38
CA TYR A 112 13.11 10.66 -15.26
C TYR A 112 12.15 11.38 -16.22
N LYS A 113 11.07 10.69 -16.60
CA LYS A 113 10.08 11.22 -17.55
C LYS A 113 9.10 12.14 -16.83
N VAL A 114 9.33 13.45 -16.96
CA VAL A 114 8.53 14.50 -16.31
C VAL A 114 8.16 15.57 -17.35
N GLU A 115 6.89 15.94 -17.38
CA GLU A 115 6.35 17.00 -18.23
C GLU A 115 5.58 18.02 -17.40
N LEU A 116 5.64 19.29 -17.79
CA LEU A 116 4.82 20.34 -17.23
C LEU A 116 3.65 20.61 -18.17
N LEU A 117 2.45 20.62 -17.64
CA LEU A 117 1.21 20.81 -18.42
C LEU A 117 0.45 22.01 -17.90
N GLU A 118 -0.17 22.75 -18.81
CA GLU A 118 -1.10 23.81 -18.46
C GLU A 118 -2.32 23.23 -17.71
N ARG A 119 -2.91 24.06 -16.88
CA ARG A 119 -4.14 23.71 -16.16
C ARG A 119 -5.31 23.49 -17.15
N PRO A 120 -5.90 22.31 -17.18
CA PRO A 120 -7.09 22.07 -18.01
C PRO A 120 -8.32 22.80 -17.45
N PRO A 121 -9.30 23.19 -18.31
CA PRO A 121 -10.45 24.01 -17.93
C PRO A 121 -11.37 23.39 -16.87
N TYR A 122 -11.35 22.07 -16.69
CA TYR A 122 -12.17 21.36 -15.69
C TYR A 122 -11.61 21.45 -14.28
N LEU A 123 -10.37 21.89 -14.11
CA LEU A 123 -9.77 22.14 -12.80
C LEU A 123 -10.02 23.58 -12.35
N SER A 124 -10.02 23.76 -11.04
CA SER A 124 -10.19 25.06 -10.37
C SER A 124 -9.12 26.07 -10.80
N GLN A 125 -9.45 27.36 -10.72
CA GLN A 125 -8.49 28.45 -10.94
C GLN A 125 -7.36 28.49 -9.91
N SER A 126 -7.54 27.88 -8.73
CA SER A 126 -6.49 27.74 -7.73
C SER A 126 -5.39 26.73 -8.12
N VAL A 127 -5.58 25.99 -9.20
CA VAL A 127 -4.55 25.13 -9.77
C VAL A 127 -3.69 25.96 -10.71
N SER A 128 -2.41 26.07 -10.45
CA SER A 128 -1.46 26.81 -11.29
C SER A 128 -1.11 26.03 -12.55
N LEU A 129 -0.70 24.78 -12.38
CA LEU A 129 -0.32 23.86 -13.46
C LEU A 129 -0.32 22.40 -12.98
N LEU A 130 0.01 21.48 -13.87
CA LEU A 130 0.20 20.08 -13.57
C LEU A 130 1.63 19.64 -13.86
N VAL A 131 2.20 18.80 -12.98
CA VAL A 131 3.41 18.04 -13.27
C VAL A 131 2.98 16.61 -13.61
N HIS A 132 3.29 16.15 -14.80
CA HIS A 132 3.00 14.80 -15.26
C HIS A 132 4.22 13.91 -15.01
N TYR A 133 4.10 12.99 -14.08
CA TYR A 133 5.08 11.92 -13.84
C TYR A 133 4.67 10.69 -14.65
N LEU A 134 5.20 10.55 -15.86
CA LEU A 134 4.76 9.57 -16.86
C LEU A 134 5.01 8.12 -16.47
N GLU A 135 5.91 7.87 -15.52
CA GLU A 135 6.27 6.50 -15.09
C GLU A 135 5.39 5.98 -13.96
N GLU A 136 4.58 6.85 -13.36
CA GLU A 136 3.64 6.50 -12.29
C GLU A 136 2.35 5.91 -12.83
N GLY A 137 1.50 5.45 -11.93
CA GLY A 137 0.22 4.87 -12.30
C GLY A 137 -0.62 4.51 -11.10
N TRP A 138 -1.58 3.61 -11.32
CA TRP A 138 -2.42 3.09 -10.25
C TRP A 138 -2.91 1.67 -10.57
N VAL A 139 -3.28 0.95 -9.53
CA VAL A 139 -3.93 -0.36 -9.63
C VAL A 139 -5.25 -0.33 -8.87
N ASP A 140 -6.28 -0.97 -9.40
CA ASP A 140 -7.51 -1.19 -8.64
C ASP A 140 -7.26 -2.18 -7.52
N VAL A 141 -7.38 -1.68 -6.28
CA VAL A 141 -7.05 -2.47 -5.10
C VAL A 141 -8.06 -3.56 -4.81
N GLU A 142 -9.34 -3.35 -5.16
CA GLU A 142 -10.38 -4.36 -4.98
C GLU A 142 -10.11 -5.54 -5.92
N ASN A 143 -9.85 -5.26 -7.21
CA ASN A 143 -9.47 -6.29 -8.18
C ASN A 143 -8.16 -7.01 -7.77
N LEU A 144 -7.17 -6.27 -7.30
CA LEU A 144 -5.89 -6.85 -6.87
C LEU A 144 -6.07 -7.79 -5.66
N MET A 145 -6.82 -7.35 -4.65
CA MET A 145 -7.04 -8.15 -3.44
C MET A 145 -7.89 -9.39 -3.74
N ASP A 146 -8.96 -9.26 -4.54
CA ASP A 146 -9.77 -10.39 -5.01
C ASP A 146 -8.92 -11.39 -5.79
N ALA A 147 -8.07 -10.91 -6.69
CA ALA A 147 -7.18 -11.75 -7.47
C ALA A 147 -6.13 -12.46 -6.58
N LEU A 148 -5.57 -11.80 -5.58
CA LEU A 148 -4.66 -12.42 -4.62
C LEU A 148 -5.33 -13.50 -3.79
N LEU A 149 -6.56 -13.26 -3.27
CA LEU A 149 -7.32 -14.26 -2.54
C LEU A 149 -7.64 -15.46 -3.44
N ARG A 150 -8.07 -15.22 -4.68
CA ARG A 150 -8.32 -16.28 -5.65
C ARG A 150 -7.07 -17.07 -6.00
N ALA A 151 -5.93 -16.40 -6.10
CA ALA A 151 -4.64 -17.06 -6.32
C ALA A 151 -4.30 -18.01 -5.15
N MET A 152 -4.54 -17.62 -3.89
CA MET A 152 -4.35 -18.50 -2.74
C MET A 152 -5.22 -19.75 -2.83
N GLU A 153 -6.48 -19.59 -3.20
CA GLU A 153 -7.40 -20.71 -3.38
C GLU A 153 -6.91 -21.69 -4.47
N LEU A 154 -6.52 -21.16 -5.64
CA LEU A 154 -6.08 -21.99 -6.77
C LEU A 154 -4.73 -22.67 -6.54
N LEU A 155 -3.87 -22.08 -5.72
CA LEU A 155 -2.60 -22.67 -5.28
C LEU A 155 -2.75 -23.64 -4.11
N GLY A 156 -3.96 -23.78 -3.55
CA GLY A 156 -4.20 -24.63 -2.38
C GLY A 156 -3.56 -24.07 -1.09
N VAL A 157 -3.30 -22.75 -1.03
CA VAL A 157 -2.78 -22.07 0.18
C VAL A 157 -3.95 -21.81 1.13
N PRO A 158 -4.03 -22.49 2.30
CA PRO A 158 -5.12 -22.28 3.23
C PRO A 158 -5.02 -20.91 3.89
N ILE A 159 -6.17 -20.21 3.96
CA ILE A 159 -6.35 -18.99 4.76
C ILE A 159 -7.18 -19.36 5.96
N GLU A 160 -6.58 -19.30 7.14
CA GLU A 160 -7.23 -19.66 8.40
C GLU A 160 -7.64 -18.40 9.16
N ILE A 161 -8.92 -18.37 9.56
CA ILE A 161 -9.46 -17.26 10.35
C ILE A 161 -9.18 -17.51 11.81
N ASP A 162 -8.14 -16.83 12.32
CA ASP A 162 -7.78 -16.78 13.73
C ASP A 162 -6.99 -15.50 14.02
N GLU A 163 -7.05 -15.03 15.25
CA GLU A 163 -6.29 -13.88 15.70
C GLU A 163 -5.05 -14.37 16.46
N VAL A 164 -3.87 -14.00 15.94
CA VAL A 164 -2.60 -14.27 16.62
C VAL A 164 -2.40 -13.20 17.68
N VAL A 165 -2.39 -13.62 18.95
CA VAL A 165 -2.30 -12.76 20.12
C VAL A 165 -0.95 -12.85 20.85
N GLY A 166 -0.05 -13.70 20.37
CA GLY A 166 1.28 -13.82 20.97
C GLY A 166 2.22 -14.68 20.16
N VAL A 167 3.51 -14.49 20.40
CA VAL A 167 4.61 -15.26 19.81
C VAL A 167 5.42 -15.85 20.94
N GLU A 168 5.51 -17.17 21.00
CA GLU A 168 6.42 -17.86 21.92
C GLU A 168 7.83 -17.81 21.33
N GLN A 169 8.73 -17.08 21.98
CA GLN A 169 10.09 -16.89 21.51
C GLN A 169 11.13 -17.37 22.54
N ARG A 170 12.22 -17.93 22.02
CA ARG A 170 13.40 -18.29 22.79
C ARG A 170 14.65 -18.00 21.96
N ASP A 171 15.61 -17.28 22.54
CA ASP A 171 16.90 -16.98 21.90
C ASP A 171 16.77 -16.42 20.46
N ASP A 172 15.87 -15.44 20.26
CA ASP A 172 15.55 -14.81 18.97
C ASP A 172 14.99 -15.81 17.92
N LYS A 173 14.35 -16.87 18.37
CA LYS A 173 13.66 -17.86 17.55
C LYS A 173 12.21 -17.97 17.98
N ALA A 174 11.30 -17.90 17.03
CA ALA A 174 9.89 -18.19 17.27
C ALA A 174 9.69 -19.72 17.32
N GLU A 175 9.11 -20.21 18.42
CA GLU A 175 8.81 -21.63 18.62
C GLU A 175 7.37 -21.94 18.23
N ALA A 176 6.43 -21.02 18.55
CA ALA A 176 5.02 -21.16 18.23
C ALA A 176 4.30 -19.80 18.20
N LEU A 177 3.15 -19.76 17.52
CA LEU A 177 2.22 -18.64 17.59
C LEU A 177 1.01 -19.02 18.42
N LYS A 178 0.61 -18.14 19.32
CA LYS A 178 -0.67 -18.26 20.06
C LYS A 178 -1.78 -17.57 19.29
N GLY A 179 -2.69 -18.33 18.74
CA GLY A 179 -3.97 -17.83 18.27
C GLY A 179 -5.03 -17.89 19.37
N LEU A 180 -6.17 -17.21 19.15
CA LEU A 180 -7.31 -17.33 20.04
C LEU A 180 -7.95 -18.74 20.01
N LYS A 181 -7.87 -19.42 18.87
CA LYS A 181 -8.46 -20.75 18.68
C LYS A 181 -7.48 -21.89 18.98
N ARG A 182 -6.20 -21.70 18.60
CA ARG A 182 -5.17 -22.74 18.77
C ARG A 182 -3.75 -22.19 18.65
N THR A 183 -2.79 -23.05 18.97
CA THR A 183 -1.35 -22.79 18.77
C THR A 183 -0.92 -23.29 17.38
N TYR A 184 -0.01 -22.56 16.74
CA TYR A 184 0.53 -22.88 15.42
C TYR A 184 2.04 -23.01 15.45
N THR A 185 2.56 -23.98 14.68
CA THR A 185 4.00 -24.24 14.55
C THR A 185 4.39 -24.30 13.07
N ALA A 186 5.58 -23.78 12.74
CA ALA A 186 6.16 -23.80 11.41
C ALA A 186 7.70 -23.74 11.48
N ASP A 187 8.34 -23.89 10.33
CA ASP A 187 9.79 -23.70 10.22
C ASP A 187 10.13 -22.19 10.19
N TYR A 188 9.27 -21.37 9.57
CA TYR A 188 9.43 -19.93 9.45
C TYR A 188 8.11 -19.18 9.61
N TYR A 189 8.16 -17.98 10.20
CA TYR A 189 7.01 -17.14 10.47
C TYR A 189 7.19 -15.75 9.85
N ILE A 190 6.18 -15.26 9.12
CA ILE A 190 6.21 -13.93 8.49
C ILE A 190 5.01 -13.14 8.98
N PHE A 191 5.27 -12.04 9.65
CA PHE A 191 4.25 -11.17 10.22
C PHE A 191 4.02 -9.96 9.30
N CYS A 192 2.83 -9.87 8.72
CA CYS A 192 2.36 -8.80 7.86
C CYS A 192 1.13 -8.13 8.48
N THR A 193 1.22 -7.82 9.77
CA THR A 193 0.09 -7.40 10.61
C THR A 193 -0.28 -5.92 10.51
N GLY A 194 0.32 -5.18 9.55
CA GLY A 194 -0.02 -3.79 9.29
C GLY A 194 0.10 -2.92 10.55
N ALA A 195 -0.92 -2.11 10.83
CA ALA A 195 -0.94 -1.19 11.95
C ALA A 195 -0.92 -1.87 13.34
N TRP A 196 -1.24 -3.17 13.41
CA TRP A 196 -1.25 -3.98 14.64
C TRP A 196 0.11 -4.62 14.97
N ALA A 197 1.18 -4.27 14.24
CA ALA A 197 2.52 -4.86 14.45
C ALA A 197 3.04 -4.69 15.88
N LYS A 198 2.72 -3.56 16.53
CA LYS A 198 3.12 -3.25 17.91
C LYS A 198 2.50 -4.19 18.95
N GLU A 199 1.39 -4.85 18.63
CA GLU A 199 0.75 -5.81 19.56
C GLU A 199 1.58 -7.09 19.74
N LEU A 200 2.44 -7.43 18.76
CA LEU A 200 3.24 -8.65 18.77
C LEU A 200 4.74 -8.38 18.93
N PHE A 201 5.22 -7.20 18.57
CA PHE A 201 6.63 -6.83 18.58
C PHE A 201 6.84 -5.42 19.11
N ASP A 202 7.92 -5.21 19.83
CA ASP A 202 8.32 -3.86 20.26
C ASP A 202 8.93 -3.09 19.07
N VAL A 203 8.07 -2.50 18.28
CA VAL A 203 8.43 -1.71 17.09
C VAL A 203 7.61 -0.42 17.06
N PRO A 204 8.16 0.68 16.53
CA PRO A 204 7.50 1.98 16.53
C PRO A 204 6.50 2.11 15.37
N VAL A 205 5.61 1.13 15.24
CA VAL A 205 4.52 1.15 14.26
C VAL A 205 3.23 1.55 14.97
N TYR A 206 2.50 2.52 14.40
CA TYR A 206 1.24 3.02 14.95
C TYR A 206 0.21 3.28 13.85
N PRO A 207 -1.10 3.25 14.19
CA PRO A 207 -2.16 3.48 13.23
C PRO A 207 -2.31 4.96 12.89
N ILE A 208 -2.36 5.31 11.62
CA ILE A 208 -2.88 6.59 11.13
C ILE A 208 -4.14 6.30 10.33
N LYS A 209 -5.28 6.77 10.84
CA LYS A 209 -6.56 6.63 10.17
C LYS A 209 -6.64 7.49 8.92
N GLY A 210 -7.15 6.92 7.85
CA GLY A 210 -7.51 7.63 6.63
C GLY A 210 -8.94 7.34 6.24
N GLN A 211 -9.68 8.40 5.87
CA GLN A 211 -11.02 8.30 5.32
C GLN A 211 -10.99 8.64 3.83
N ALA A 212 -11.90 8.04 3.06
CA ALA A 212 -12.03 8.26 1.63
C ALA A 212 -13.49 8.12 1.18
N LEU A 213 -13.77 8.56 -0.05
CA LEU A 213 -15.10 8.53 -0.67
C LEU A 213 -15.03 7.82 -2.01
N LYS A 214 -16.09 7.08 -2.35
CA LYS A 214 -16.42 6.69 -3.72
C LYS A 214 -17.55 7.61 -4.21
N VAL A 215 -17.30 8.33 -5.30
CA VAL A 215 -18.24 9.31 -5.83
C VAL A 215 -18.55 8.99 -7.30
N LYS A 216 -19.83 8.90 -7.62
CA LYS A 216 -20.28 8.78 -9.02
C LYS A 216 -20.19 10.17 -9.67
N ALA A 217 -19.16 10.37 -10.43
CA ALA A 217 -18.89 11.58 -11.18
C ALA A 217 -18.34 11.22 -12.55
N LYS A 218 -18.34 12.18 -13.48
CA LYS A 218 -17.65 11.97 -14.77
C LYS A 218 -16.16 11.72 -14.47
N PRO A 219 -15.61 10.55 -14.82
CA PRO A 219 -14.24 10.20 -14.48
C PRO A 219 -13.26 11.11 -15.21
N PHE A 220 -12.17 11.45 -14.55
CA PHE A 220 -10.96 11.90 -15.22
C PHE A 220 -10.25 10.67 -15.80
N GLU A 221 -9.45 10.85 -16.82
CA GLU A 221 -8.72 9.72 -17.42
C GLU A 221 -7.46 9.36 -16.62
N VAL A 222 -6.86 10.37 -15.95
CA VAL A 222 -5.61 10.24 -15.21
C VAL A 222 -5.82 10.61 -13.75
N VAL A 223 -5.04 10.02 -12.85
CA VAL A 223 -5.03 10.39 -11.43
C VAL A 223 -4.57 11.84 -11.26
N HIS A 224 -5.31 12.61 -10.47
CA HIS A 224 -4.92 13.95 -10.04
C HIS A 224 -4.55 13.90 -8.55
N TYR A 225 -3.30 14.14 -8.26
CA TYR A 225 -2.76 14.13 -6.90
C TYR A 225 -2.36 15.54 -6.48
N SER A 226 -3.01 16.07 -5.45
CA SER A 226 -2.65 17.34 -4.80
C SER A 226 -2.24 17.14 -3.35
N THR A 227 -1.72 18.17 -2.70
CA THR A 227 -1.41 18.16 -1.26
C THR A 227 -2.65 17.98 -0.38
N ILE A 228 -3.82 18.41 -0.87
CA ILE A 228 -5.08 18.40 -0.12
C ILE A 228 -6.01 17.25 -0.49
N SER A 229 -5.86 16.64 -1.66
CA SER A 229 -6.72 15.55 -2.14
C SER A 229 -6.08 14.78 -3.28
N TYR A 230 -6.42 13.52 -3.44
CA TYR A 230 -6.17 12.76 -4.64
C TYR A 230 -7.48 12.21 -5.22
N LEU A 231 -7.59 12.34 -6.53
CA LEU A 231 -8.73 11.97 -7.33
C LEU A 231 -8.30 10.85 -8.26
N ILE A 232 -8.76 9.63 -7.99
CA ILE A 232 -8.32 8.44 -8.70
C ILE A 232 -9.48 7.91 -9.51
N PRO A 233 -9.39 7.91 -10.85
CA PRO A 233 -10.44 7.36 -11.72
C PRO A 233 -10.55 5.85 -11.53
N ARG A 234 -11.78 5.37 -11.50
CA ARG A 234 -12.17 3.97 -11.56
C ARG A 234 -13.21 3.79 -12.66
N SER A 235 -13.42 2.59 -13.13
CA SER A 235 -14.38 2.30 -14.20
C SER A 235 -15.80 2.79 -13.90
N ARG A 236 -16.21 2.83 -12.62
CA ARG A 236 -17.59 3.15 -12.21
C ARG A 236 -17.71 4.35 -11.27
N TYR A 237 -16.62 4.85 -10.72
CA TYR A 237 -16.60 5.92 -9.72
C TYR A 237 -15.27 6.66 -9.70
N MET A 238 -15.25 7.80 -9.05
CA MET A 238 -14.03 8.49 -8.64
C MET A 238 -13.73 8.14 -7.19
N TYR A 239 -12.54 7.62 -6.91
CA TYR A 239 -12.05 7.49 -5.54
C TYR A 239 -11.45 8.84 -5.11
N ILE A 240 -11.93 9.39 -4.02
CA ILE A 240 -11.48 10.65 -3.43
C ILE A 240 -10.83 10.36 -2.08
N GLY A 241 -9.57 10.71 -1.94
CA GLY A 241 -8.81 10.48 -0.71
C GLY A 241 -7.86 11.62 -0.37
N ALA A 242 -7.27 11.61 0.76
CA ALA A 242 -7.72 10.95 1.97
C ALA A 242 -7.39 11.83 3.17
N THR A 243 -8.11 11.66 4.24
CA THR A 243 -7.71 12.26 5.53
C THR A 243 -6.46 11.57 6.09
N SER A 244 -5.85 12.21 7.09
CA SER A 244 -4.73 11.64 7.85
C SER A 244 -4.91 12.06 9.31
N GLU A 245 -5.33 11.11 10.14
CA GLU A 245 -5.80 11.37 11.51
C GLU A 245 -5.05 10.48 12.49
N ASP A 246 -4.38 11.08 13.47
CA ASP A 246 -3.77 10.37 14.60
C ASP A 246 -4.82 10.21 15.72
N VAL A 247 -5.65 9.21 15.59
CA VAL A 247 -6.78 8.91 16.48
C VAL A 247 -6.78 7.46 16.95
N SER A 248 -5.60 6.82 16.94
CA SER A 248 -5.45 5.41 17.23
C SER A 248 -6.38 4.55 16.34
N PHE A 249 -7.00 3.52 16.88
CA PHE A 249 -7.93 2.62 16.17
C PHE A 249 -9.40 3.06 16.26
N LEU A 250 -9.66 4.39 16.28
CA LEU A 250 -11.04 4.90 16.25
C LEU A 250 -11.68 4.58 14.89
N SER A 251 -12.57 3.61 14.89
CA SER A 251 -13.25 3.10 13.69
C SER A 251 -14.32 4.07 13.16
N GLY A 252 -14.75 3.83 11.91
CA GLY A 252 -15.84 4.56 11.26
C GLY A 252 -15.40 5.90 10.63
N ASN A 253 -16.32 6.47 9.84
CA ASN A 253 -16.14 7.78 9.22
C ASN A 253 -16.73 8.88 10.12
N THR A 254 -16.11 10.07 10.10
CA THR A 254 -16.59 11.24 10.84
C THR A 254 -17.18 12.28 9.89
N VAL A 255 -18.13 13.07 10.37
CA VAL A 255 -18.72 14.17 9.59
C VAL A 255 -17.62 15.16 9.16
N GLU A 256 -16.70 15.49 10.07
CA GLU A 256 -15.58 16.39 9.78
C GLU A 256 -14.68 15.85 8.68
N GLY A 257 -14.27 14.57 8.75
CA GLY A 257 -13.43 13.93 7.73
C GLY A 257 -14.10 13.90 6.37
N LEU A 258 -15.39 13.52 6.29
CA LEU A 258 -16.13 13.52 5.05
C LEU A 258 -16.34 14.92 4.46
N ALA A 259 -16.66 15.91 5.30
CA ALA A 259 -16.79 17.30 4.88
C ALA A 259 -15.47 17.85 4.33
N SER A 260 -14.34 17.56 4.99
CA SER A 260 -13.00 17.93 4.52
C SER A 260 -12.68 17.31 3.17
N LEU A 261 -12.96 16.02 2.96
CA LEU A 261 -12.76 15.34 1.67
C LEU A 261 -13.58 15.99 0.55
N CYS A 262 -14.87 16.27 0.78
CA CYS A 262 -15.73 16.93 -0.19
C CYS A 262 -15.22 18.33 -0.55
N LEU A 263 -14.87 19.14 0.46
CA LEU A 263 -14.35 20.49 0.24
C LEU A 263 -13.02 20.49 -0.52
N ASN A 264 -12.08 19.62 -0.14
CA ASN A 264 -10.77 19.56 -0.77
C ASN A 264 -10.86 19.06 -2.22
N ALA A 265 -11.68 18.03 -2.48
CA ALA A 265 -11.90 17.54 -3.83
C ALA A 265 -12.50 18.62 -4.75
N THR A 266 -13.49 19.36 -4.25
CA THR A 266 -14.15 20.44 -5.02
C THR A 266 -13.27 21.68 -5.20
N LYS A 267 -12.33 21.94 -4.29
CA LYS A 267 -11.28 22.96 -4.49
C LYS A 267 -10.36 22.63 -5.67
N VAL A 268 -10.08 21.34 -5.91
CA VAL A 268 -9.27 20.90 -7.05
C VAL A 268 -10.13 20.81 -8.31
N ALA A 269 -11.28 20.16 -8.23
CA ALA A 269 -12.18 19.90 -9.36
C ALA A 269 -13.63 20.26 -9.00
N PRO A 270 -14.10 21.48 -9.31
CA PRO A 270 -15.41 21.99 -8.91
C PRO A 270 -16.60 21.14 -9.36
N SER A 271 -16.47 20.44 -10.48
CA SER A 271 -17.52 19.55 -11.00
C SER A 271 -17.89 18.40 -10.06
N LEU A 272 -16.98 18.00 -9.16
CA LEU A 272 -17.22 16.95 -8.17
C LEU A 272 -18.28 17.32 -7.13
N ALA A 273 -18.59 18.62 -6.96
CA ALA A 273 -19.67 19.08 -6.07
C ALA A 273 -21.06 18.52 -6.44
N LYS A 274 -21.24 18.08 -7.69
CA LYS A 274 -22.48 17.48 -8.17
C LYS A 274 -22.46 15.95 -8.19
N GLY A 275 -21.35 15.34 -7.75
CA GLY A 275 -21.20 13.89 -7.71
C GLY A 275 -22.03 13.26 -6.60
N GLU A 276 -22.63 12.11 -6.89
CA GLU A 276 -23.35 11.29 -5.90
C GLU A 276 -22.36 10.49 -5.06
N ILE A 277 -22.42 10.62 -3.73
CA ILE A 277 -21.61 9.80 -2.83
C ILE A 277 -22.18 8.37 -2.82
N LEU A 278 -21.40 7.42 -3.31
CA LEU A 278 -21.77 6.00 -3.37
C LEU A 278 -21.45 5.25 -2.08
N SER A 279 -20.29 5.53 -1.51
CA SER A 279 -19.87 4.95 -0.22
C SER A 279 -18.75 5.75 0.42
N THR A 280 -18.57 5.50 1.70
CA THR A 280 -17.48 6.04 2.52
C THR A 280 -16.57 4.91 2.97
N LEU A 281 -15.27 5.18 3.04
CA LEU A 281 -14.25 4.21 3.39
C LEU A 281 -13.38 4.74 4.52
N TYR A 282 -12.85 3.84 5.36
CA TYR A 282 -11.80 4.17 6.32
C TYR A 282 -10.85 3.00 6.50
N GLY A 283 -9.63 3.28 6.92
CA GLY A 283 -8.63 2.25 7.23
C GLY A 283 -7.47 2.82 8.03
N PHE A 284 -6.65 1.92 8.57
CA PHE A 284 -5.53 2.27 9.45
C PHE A 284 -4.21 1.99 8.74
N ARG A 285 -3.49 3.06 8.37
CA ARG A 285 -2.17 2.96 7.77
C ARG A 285 -1.14 2.62 8.85
N PRO A 286 -0.26 1.64 8.63
CA PRO A 286 0.87 1.37 9.53
C PRO A 286 1.94 2.44 9.38
N ALA A 287 1.90 3.47 10.20
CA ALA A 287 2.87 4.55 10.19
C ALA A 287 4.08 4.24 11.08
N THR A 288 5.19 4.93 10.81
CA THR A 288 6.42 4.95 11.60
C THR A 288 6.88 6.38 11.77
N PRO A 289 7.72 6.72 12.76
CA PRO A 289 8.16 8.09 13.01
C PRO A 289 8.87 8.75 11.81
N ASP A 290 9.55 7.97 10.98
CA ASP A 290 10.30 8.44 9.79
C ASP A 290 9.59 8.13 8.47
N GLY A 291 8.40 7.55 8.49
CA GLY A 291 7.61 7.18 7.32
C GLY A 291 8.17 6.00 6.49
N LYS A 292 9.27 5.37 6.93
CA LYS A 292 9.88 4.22 6.25
C LYS A 292 9.33 2.89 6.80
N PRO A 293 9.27 1.82 5.99
CA PRO A 293 8.89 0.49 6.46
C PRO A 293 9.74 0.00 7.65
N VAL A 294 9.20 -0.95 8.39
CA VAL A 294 9.92 -1.70 9.41
C VAL A 294 10.05 -3.15 8.96
N PHE A 295 11.30 -3.59 8.74
CA PHE A 295 11.67 -4.96 8.45
C PHE A 295 12.53 -5.51 9.61
N LEU A 296 11.91 -6.31 10.49
CA LEU A 296 12.60 -6.98 11.59
C LEU A 296 12.86 -8.43 11.19
N LEU A 297 14.10 -8.88 11.30
CA LEU A 297 14.48 -10.26 11.03
C LEU A 297 14.99 -10.92 12.33
N GLY A 298 14.36 -12.02 12.72
CA GLY A 298 14.86 -12.96 13.70
C GLY A 298 15.46 -14.21 13.05
N LYS A 299 15.80 -15.22 13.84
CA LYS A 299 16.42 -16.46 13.33
C LYS A 299 15.52 -17.25 12.37
N ASN A 300 14.22 -17.30 12.65
CA ASN A 300 13.22 -17.99 11.82
C ASN A 300 11.92 -17.22 11.71
N TYR A 301 11.98 -15.91 11.83
CA TYR A 301 10.81 -15.06 11.63
C TYR A 301 11.19 -13.72 11.00
N ALA A 302 10.22 -13.08 10.35
CA ALA A 302 10.31 -11.72 9.86
C ALA A 302 9.02 -10.95 10.18
N LEU A 303 9.16 -9.66 10.53
CA LEU A 303 8.06 -8.71 10.55
C LEU A 303 8.24 -7.74 9.39
N LEU A 304 7.19 -7.57 8.58
CA LEU A 304 7.11 -6.68 7.44
C LEU A 304 5.94 -5.72 7.64
N SER A 305 6.21 -4.54 8.16
CA SER A 305 5.19 -3.55 8.48
C SER A 305 5.69 -2.12 8.28
N GLY A 306 4.93 -1.10 8.74
CA GLY A 306 5.34 0.29 8.64
C GLY A 306 5.30 0.87 7.23
N HIS A 307 4.60 0.25 6.28
CA HIS A 307 4.56 0.67 4.88
C HIS A 307 3.76 1.96 4.65
N TYR A 308 3.11 2.48 5.68
CA TYR A 308 2.33 3.72 5.72
C TYR A 308 1.39 3.86 4.52
N ARG A 309 1.61 4.85 3.66
CA ARG A 309 0.75 5.13 2.48
C ARG A 309 1.06 4.25 1.27
N ASN A 310 2.22 3.60 1.27
CA ASN A 310 2.81 2.97 0.11
C ASN A 310 2.76 1.43 0.13
N GLY A 311 1.94 0.82 1.00
CA GLY A 311 1.85 -0.63 1.11
C GLY A 311 1.50 -1.33 -0.21
N ILE A 312 0.60 -0.74 -1.00
CA ILE A 312 0.28 -1.26 -2.34
C ILE A 312 1.52 -1.22 -3.23
N LEU A 313 2.15 -0.05 -3.37
CA LEU A 313 3.36 0.15 -4.17
C LEU A 313 4.49 -0.81 -3.77
N PHE A 314 4.66 -1.06 -2.48
CA PHE A 314 5.80 -1.84 -1.95
C PHE A 314 5.60 -3.35 -2.01
N ALA A 315 4.39 -3.84 -2.23
CA ALA A 315 4.04 -5.25 -2.12
C ALA A 315 4.90 -6.18 -3.00
N PRO A 316 5.11 -5.93 -4.31
CA PRO A 316 5.87 -6.85 -5.14
C PRO A 316 7.34 -6.97 -4.72
N LEU A 317 8.01 -5.86 -4.39
CA LEU A 317 9.42 -5.91 -3.99
C LEU A 317 9.57 -6.53 -2.60
N THR A 318 8.69 -6.18 -1.64
CA THR A 318 8.71 -6.80 -0.30
C THR A 318 8.56 -8.32 -0.39
N ALA A 319 7.61 -8.80 -1.18
CA ALA A 319 7.38 -10.24 -1.40
C ALA A 319 8.61 -10.92 -2.03
N ARG A 320 9.21 -10.30 -3.07
CA ARG A 320 10.41 -10.82 -3.72
C ARG A 320 11.60 -10.91 -2.76
N LEU A 321 11.80 -9.90 -1.91
CA LEU A 321 12.88 -9.91 -0.93
C LEU A 321 12.74 -11.06 0.08
N MET A 322 11.52 -11.31 0.56
CA MET A 322 11.28 -12.44 1.45
C MET A 322 11.49 -13.79 0.76
N LYS A 323 11.07 -13.91 -0.48
CA LYS A 323 11.34 -15.09 -1.29
C LYS A 323 12.85 -15.32 -1.45
N SER A 324 13.63 -14.32 -1.87
CA SER A 324 15.09 -14.44 -2.04
C SER A 324 15.79 -14.76 -0.71
N LEU A 325 15.32 -14.18 0.39
CA LEU A 325 15.87 -14.50 1.72
C LEU A 325 15.66 -15.98 2.09
N LEU A 326 14.45 -16.52 1.87
CA LEU A 326 14.12 -17.88 2.30
C LEU A 326 14.63 -18.98 1.33
N LYS A 327 14.66 -18.68 0.03
CA LYS A 327 15.09 -19.62 -0.99
C LYS A 327 16.61 -19.64 -1.16
N ASP A 328 17.20 -18.45 -1.30
CA ASP A 328 18.57 -18.26 -1.76
C ASP A 328 19.50 -17.80 -0.61
N ASN A 329 18.95 -17.56 0.60
CA ASN A 329 19.60 -16.93 1.74
C ASN A 329 20.22 -15.55 1.38
N GLU A 330 19.62 -14.85 0.43
CA GLU A 330 20.07 -13.56 -0.05
C GLU A 330 19.51 -12.44 0.83
N ARG A 331 20.36 -11.70 1.53
CA ARG A 331 19.99 -10.55 2.33
C ARG A 331 20.11 -9.27 1.50
N SER A 332 18.99 -8.61 1.27
CA SER A 332 18.97 -7.28 0.68
C SER A 332 19.39 -6.22 1.67
N ILE A 333 20.03 -5.13 1.17
CA ILE A 333 20.37 -3.93 1.94
C ILE A 333 19.14 -3.29 2.60
N TYR A 334 17.95 -3.47 2.05
CA TYR A 334 16.71 -2.92 2.62
C TYR A 334 16.32 -3.52 3.97
N PHE A 335 16.77 -4.74 4.30
CA PHE A 335 16.57 -5.29 5.64
C PHE A 335 17.39 -4.54 6.70
N GLU A 336 18.47 -3.89 6.32
CA GLU A 336 19.26 -3.03 7.20
C GLU A 336 18.69 -1.62 7.21
N SER A 337 18.45 -1.01 6.03
CA SER A 337 17.91 0.34 5.88
C SER A 337 16.55 0.51 6.57
N PHE A 338 15.73 -0.53 6.57
CA PHE A 338 14.40 -0.53 7.18
C PHE A 338 14.34 -1.29 8.51
N SER A 339 15.50 -1.62 9.09
CA SER A 339 15.54 -2.25 10.41
C SER A 339 14.97 -1.32 11.49
N PRO A 340 14.18 -1.86 12.47
CA PRO A 340 13.73 -1.06 13.61
C PRO A 340 14.89 -0.57 14.51
N LYS A 341 16.10 -1.10 14.36
CA LYS A 341 17.29 -0.64 15.09
C LYS A 341 17.71 0.79 14.77
N ARG A 342 17.11 1.42 13.76
CA ARG A 342 17.35 2.83 13.39
C ARG A 342 16.61 3.85 14.30
N PHE A 343 15.78 3.36 15.22
CA PHE A 343 15.07 4.17 16.22
C PHE A 343 15.67 4.13 17.61
#